data_d88091abd7b13ae2fb02d6c67b2cffcf
#
_entry.id   d88091abd7b13ae2fb02d6c67b2cffcf
#
_cell.length_a   1.000
_cell.length_b   1.000
_cell.length_c   1.000
_cell.angle_alpha   90.00
_cell.angle_beta   90.00
_cell.angle_gamma   90.00
#
_symmetry.space_group_name_H-M   'P 1'
#
loop_
_entity.id
_entity.type
_entity.pdbx_description
1 polymer ?
#
loop_
_entity_poly.entity_id
_entity_poly.type
_entity_poly.pdbx_seq_one_letter_code
_entity_poly.pdbx_strand_id
1 'polypeptide(L)'
;MDRDKILLTPGPLTTTLRTKLAMLKDWGSWDSDFNAVTASVRKSLLAIIHGQDSHVVVPLQGSGTFSVEAAVATLVPQEGHVLVMDNGAYCKRAARLTTLMGRQCTVMPFDEAQAVSPAALNEKLKQDRTITHVMLIHCETGAGVLNPLHAVAEVCERHGKGLIVDAMSSFAALAIDARSTRFDALVAASGKCLEGVPGMGFVFIRKAVLDGCAGRSQSLAMDLHDQYSYMEKTTQWRFTPPTHVVVALHEAIAQFEAEGGQPARLARYTANCQTLVSGMGKLGFRPFLDPAIQAPIIVTFHAPADPRYDFKTFYAAARARGFILYPGKLTQIETFRVGCIGAIGPHEMEQAVHAVALTLRDMGIQSAAPAA
;
A
#
# COMPACT_ATOMS: atom_id res chain seq x y z
N MET A 1 -10.02 1.00 31.36
CA MET A 1 -9.15 0.51 30.27
C MET A 1 -8.68 1.72 29.50
N ASP A 2 -7.37 1.88 29.31
CA ASP A 2 -6.87 2.93 28.43
C ASP A 2 -7.42 2.68 27.03
N ARG A 3 -8.00 3.71 26.42
CA ARG A 3 -8.48 3.67 25.04
C ARG A 3 -7.28 3.45 24.12
N ASP A 4 -7.38 2.51 23.19
CA ASP A 4 -6.36 2.35 22.14
C ASP A 4 -6.05 3.69 21.48
N LYS A 5 -4.77 3.98 21.25
CA LYS A 5 -4.36 5.18 20.50
C LYS A 5 -4.80 5.05 19.04
N ILE A 6 -5.24 6.15 18.47
CA ILE A 6 -5.60 6.23 17.06
C ILE A 6 -4.31 6.29 16.22
N LEU A 7 -4.17 5.36 15.29
CA LEU A 7 -3.01 5.26 14.41
C LEU A 7 -3.25 6.10 13.15
N LEU A 8 -2.64 7.27 13.08
CA LEU A 8 -2.63 8.12 11.89
C LEU A 8 -1.35 7.88 11.08
N THR A 9 -1.19 6.64 10.64
CA THR A 9 0.02 6.11 10.00
C THR A 9 -0.33 5.55 8.62
N PRO A 10 0.66 5.29 7.74
CA PRO A 10 0.41 4.62 6.45
C PRO A 10 0.18 3.11 6.58
N GLY A 11 0.15 2.59 7.80
CA GLY A 11 0.01 1.18 8.18
C GLY A 11 1.17 0.70 9.06
N PRO A 12 0.87 -0.07 10.14
CA PRO A 12 -0.45 -0.61 10.51
C PRO A 12 -1.46 0.44 10.89
N LEU A 13 -2.76 0.11 10.80
CA LEU A 13 -3.88 1.02 10.95
C LEU A 13 -4.67 0.79 12.25
N THR A 14 -5.48 1.78 12.62
CA THR A 14 -6.59 1.56 13.56
C THR A 14 -7.59 0.62 12.90
N THR A 15 -7.91 -0.48 13.57
CA THR A 15 -8.89 -1.48 13.14
C THR A 15 -10.10 -1.48 14.05
N THR A 16 -11.22 -1.99 13.57
CA THR A 16 -12.45 -2.14 14.39
C THR A 16 -12.25 -3.21 15.46
N LEU A 17 -13.09 -3.15 16.49
CA LEU A 17 -13.15 -4.21 17.51
C LEU A 17 -13.54 -5.56 16.87
N ARG A 18 -14.45 -5.57 15.90
CA ARG A 18 -14.86 -6.79 15.19
C ARG A 18 -13.69 -7.50 14.52
N THR A 19 -12.83 -6.75 13.82
CA THR A 19 -11.60 -7.29 13.21
C THR A 19 -10.67 -7.92 14.26
N LYS A 20 -10.53 -7.28 15.44
CA LYS A 20 -9.70 -7.79 16.54
C LYS A 20 -10.30 -9.05 17.16
N LEU A 21 -11.62 -9.06 17.40
CA LEU A 21 -12.34 -10.19 18.00
C LEU A 21 -12.30 -11.44 17.11
N ALA A 22 -12.26 -11.28 15.78
CA ALA A 22 -12.14 -12.40 14.85
C ALA A 22 -10.88 -13.26 15.09
N MET A 23 -9.84 -12.71 15.72
CA MET A 23 -8.60 -13.42 16.05
C MET A 23 -8.65 -14.24 17.35
N LEU A 24 -9.74 -14.22 18.10
CA LEU A 24 -9.80 -14.91 19.41
C LEU A 24 -10.04 -16.42 19.30
N LYS A 25 -10.46 -16.92 18.13
CA LYS A 25 -10.68 -18.34 17.89
C LYS A 25 -9.45 -18.97 17.24
N ASP A 26 -9.04 -20.12 17.74
CA ASP A 26 -8.04 -20.96 17.09
C ASP A 26 -8.64 -21.70 15.87
N TRP A 27 -7.86 -21.81 14.80
CA TRP A 27 -8.27 -22.43 13.56
C TRP A 27 -7.27 -23.51 13.11
N GLY A 28 -7.78 -24.67 12.78
CA GLY A 28 -6.98 -25.72 12.15
C GLY A 28 -6.72 -25.38 10.68
N SER A 29 -5.46 -25.33 10.27
CA SER A 29 -5.09 -24.97 8.88
C SER A 29 -5.53 -25.99 7.82
N TRP A 30 -5.86 -27.20 8.23
CA TRP A 30 -6.34 -28.29 7.37
C TRP A 30 -7.87 -28.43 7.41
N ASP A 31 -8.51 -27.75 8.32
CA ASP A 31 -9.97 -27.82 8.54
C ASP A 31 -10.74 -27.20 7.38
N SER A 32 -11.88 -27.82 7.02
CA SER A 32 -12.77 -27.38 5.94
C SER A 32 -13.28 -25.97 6.14
N ASP A 33 -13.58 -25.57 7.38
CA ASP A 33 -14.09 -24.23 7.68
C ASP A 33 -13.01 -23.16 7.40
N PHE A 34 -11.76 -23.43 7.75
CA PHE A 34 -10.66 -22.52 7.45
C PHE A 34 -10.35 -22.46 5.95
N ASN A 35 -10.45 -23.59 5.25
CA ASN A 35 -10.32 -23.64 3.80
C ASN A 35 -11.42 -22.82 3.12
N ALA A 36 -12.67 -22.88 3.62
CA ALA A 36 -13.77 -22.07 3.14
C ALA A 36 -13.54 -20.56 3.37
N VAL A 37 -13.02 -20.18 4.52
CA VAL A 37 -12.60 -18.79 4.79
C VAL A 37 -11.53 -18.33 3.81
N THR A 38 -10.50 -19.14 3.55
CA THR A 38 -9.44 -18.83 2.58
C THR A 38 -10.02 -18.65 1.16
N ALA A 39 -10.90 -19.53 0.74
CA ALA A 39 -11.56 -19.45 -0.57
C ALA A 39 -12.43 -18.18 -0.68
N SER A 40 -13.20 -17.86 0.36
CA SER A 40 -14.00 -16.62 0.44
C SER A 40 -13.14 -15.37 0.32
N VAL A 41 -12.03 -15.28 1.07
CA VAL A 41 -11.07 -14.17 0.98
C VAL A 41 -10.54 -14.02 -0.44
N ARG A 42 -10.07 -15.10 -1.06
CA ARG A 42 -9.55 -15.06 -2.45
C ARG A 42 -10.62 -14.57 -3.43
N LYS A 43 -11.84 -15.06 -3.31
CA LYS A 43 -12.98 -14.66 -4.17
C LYS A 43 -13.29 -13.18 -4.05
N SER A 44 -13.44 -12.67 -2.82
CA SER A 44 -13.72 -11.24 -2.56
C SER A 44 -12.57 -10.34 -3.02
N LEU A 45 -11.32 -10.73 -2.80
CA LEU A 45 -10.16 -9.97 -3.28
C LEU A 45 -10.18 -9.81 -4.81
N LEU A 46 -10.43 -10.88 -5.56
CA LEU A 46 -10.54 -10.82 -7.03
C LEU A 46 -11.70 -9.93 -7.49
N ALA A 47 -12.81 -9.93 -6.76
CA ALA A 47 -13.97 -9.10 -7.07
C ALA A 47 -13.66 -7.60 -6.96
N ILE A 48 -12.81 -7.20 -6.00
CA ILE A 48 -12.42 -5.79 -5.80
C ILE A 48 -11.73 -5.18 -7.04
N ILE A 49 -10.96 -5.98 -7.78
CA ILE A 49 -10.29 -5.53 -9.01
C ILE A 49 -11.02 -5.96 -10.29
N HIS A 50 -12.20 -6.57 -10.19
CA HIS A 50 -12.92 -7.19 -11.31
C HIS A 50 -12.06 -8.20 -12.09
N GLY A 51 -11.21 -8.95 -11.39
CA GLY A 51 -10.20 -9.83 -11.96
C GLY A 51 -10.57 -11.31 -12.04
N GLN A 52 -11.83 -11.71 -11.75
CA GLN A 52 -12.25 -13.11 -11.60
C GLN A 52 -11.94 -13.97 -12.84
N ASP A 53 -12.12 -13.41 -14.03
CA ASP A 53 -11.92 -14.14 -15.28
C ASP A 53 -10.47 -14.16 -15.75
N SER A 54 -9.70 -13.13 -15.44
CA SER A 54 -8.36 -12.86 -15.99
C SER A 54 -7.20 -13.12 -15.04
N HIS A 55 -7.45 -13.06 -13.73
CA HIS A 55 -6.41 -13.14 -12.70
C HIS A 55 -6.68 -14.25 -11.70
N VAL A 56 -5.63 -14.63 -10.98
CA VAL A 56 -5.68 -15.39 -9.74
C VAL A 56 -5.17 -14.52 -8.61
N VAL A 57 -5.49 -14.86 -7.36
CA VAL A 57 -4.88 -14.22 -6.19
C VAL A 57 -4.19 -15.27 -5.33
N VAL A 58 -2.92 -15.01 -5.00
CA VAL A 58 -2.08 -15.90 -4.20
C VAL A 58 -1.75 -15.20 -2.89
N PRO A 59 -2.31 -15.65 -1.76
CA PRO A 59 -1.98 -15.13 -0.45
C PRO A 59 -0.63 -15.65 0.02
N LEU A 60 0.10 -14.80 0.75
CA LEU A 60 1.37 -15.11 1.40
C LEU A 60 1.37 -14.58 2.83
N GLN A 61 1.99 -15.34 3.73
CA GLN A 61 2.30 -14.82 5.06
C GLN A 61 3.44 -13.79 4.98
N GLY A 62 3.41 -12.81 5.87
CA GLY A 62 4.43 -11.78 5.96
C GLY A 62 3.90 -10.37 5.63
N SER A 63 4.81 -9.42 5.47
CA SER A 63 4.47 -8.06 5.08
C SER A 63 4.34 -7.92 3.57
N GLY A 64 3.85 -6.76 3.12
CA GLY A 64 3.82 -6.45 1.69
C GLY A 64 5.18 -6.56 1.00
N THR A 65 6.29 -6.32 1.70
CA THR A 65 7.64 -6.49 1.15
C THR A 65 7.90 -7.96 0.74
N PHE A 66 7.45 -8.93 1.53
CA PHE A 66 7.53 -10.36 1.19
C PHE A 66 6.77 -10.66 -0.11
N SER A 67 5.60 -10.07 -0.28
CA SER A 67 4.77 -10.27 -1.48
C SER A 67 5.38 -9.60 -2.72
N VAL A 68 6.01 -8.44 -2.58
CA VAL A 68 6.76 -7.80 -3.69
C VAL A 68 7.96 -8.66 -4.08
N GLU A 69 8.69 -9.19 -3.11
CA GLU A 69 9.80 -10.11 -3.34
C GLU A 69 9.34 -11.37 -4.05
N ALA A 70 8.24 -11.99 -3.58
CA ALA A 70 7.65 -13.16 -4.22
C ALA A 70 7.19 -12.89 -5.66
N ALA A 71 6.62 -11.71 -5.92
CA ALA A 71 6.21 -11.31 -7.27
C ALA A 71 7.41 -11.20 -8.22
N VAL A 72 8.48 -10.53 -7.80
CA VAL A 72 9.71 -10.43 -8.61
C VAL A 72 10.35 -11.80 -8.80
N ALA A 73 10.47 -12.62 -7.74
CA ALA A 73 11.06 -13.95 -7.79
C ALA A 73 10.36 -14.88 -8.77
N THR A 74 9.02 -14.85 -8.77
CA THR A 74 8.21 -15.79 -9.56
C THR A 74 7.99 -15.29 -10.98
N LEU A 75 7.73 -13.99 -11.17
CA LEU A 75 7.27 -13.47 -12.48
C LEU A 75 8.41 -13.03 -13.37
N VAL A 76 9.48 -12.47 -12.80
CA VAL A 76 10.62 -12.00 -13.60
C VAL A 76 11.59 -13.16 -13.84
N PRO A 77 11.87 -13.55 -15.10
CA PRO A 77 12.90 -14.55 -15.41
C PRO A 77 14.27 -14.15 -14.84
N GLN A 78 15.17 -15.12 -14.69
CA GLN A 78 16.53 -14.87 -14.16
C GLN A 78 17.29 -13.83 -15.00
N GLU A 79 17.12 -13.88 -16.31
CA GLU A 79 17.72 -12.94 -17.28
C GLU A 79 16.85 -11.69 -17.48
N GLY A 80 15.77 -11.55 -16.71
CA GLY A 80 14.85 -10.44 -16.84
C GLY A 80 15.46 -9.12 -16.39
N HIS A 81 15.09 -8.04 -17.09
CA HIS A 81 15.52 -6.69 -16.82
C HIS A 81 14.32 -5.85 -16.36
N VAL A 82 14.34 -5.40 -15.11
CA VAL A 82 13.27 -4.60 -14.51
C VAL A 82 13.64 -3.13 -14.55
N LEU A 83 12.74 -2.31 -15.10
CA LEU A 83 12.78 -0.85 -14.95
C LEU A 83 11.91 -0.44 -13.77
N VAL A 84 12.51 0.19 -12.77
CA VAL A 84 11.79 0.77 -11.62
C VAL A 84 11.63 2.27 -11.82
N MET A 85 10.38 2.75 -11.84
CA MET A 85 10.05 4.18 -11.91
C MET A 85 10.15 4.76 -10.49
N ASP A 86 11.23 5.49 -10.19
CA ASP A 86 11.60 5.89 -8.81
C ASP A 86 11.22 7.33 -8.52
N ASN A 87 10.17 7.52 -7.73
CA ASN A 87 9.84 8.79 -7.09
C ASN A 87 9.74 8.68 -5.57
N GLY A 88 10.43 7.70 -4.95
CA GLY A 88 10.45 7.63 -3.49
C GLY A 88 11.02 6.36 -2.88
N ALA A 89 10.89 6.28 -1.57
CA ALA A 89 11.55 5.26 -0.74
C ALA A 89 11.12 3.81 -1.05
N TYR A 90 9.87 3.61 -1.47
CA TYR A 90 9.38 2.26 -1.79
C TYR A 90 9.86 1.81 -3.17
N CYS A 91 10.02 2.73 -4.12
CA CYS A 91 10.66 2.49 -5.40
C CYS A 91 12.12 2.07 -5.22
N LYS A 92 12.88 2.80 -4.41
CA LYS A 92 14.28 2.45 -4.06
C LYS A 92 14.40 1.07 -3.41
N ARG A 93 13.42 0.72 -2.54
CA ARG A 93 13.35 -0.64 -1.96
C ARG A 93 13.09 -1.70 -3.02
N ALA A 94 12.16 -1.47 -3.94
CA ALA A 94 11.85 -2.39 -5.02
C ALA A 94 13.06 -2.62 -5.95
N ALA A 95 13.80 -1.56 -6.29
CA ALA A 95 15.03 -1.66 -7.07
C ALA A 95 16.10 -2.50 -6.34
N ARG A 96 16.34 -2.20 -5.05
CA ARG A 96 17.28 -2.98 -4.23
C ARG A 96 16.90 -4.45 -4.16
N LEU A 97 15.63 -4.75 -3.92
CA LEU A 97 15.10 -6.11 -3.87
C LEU A 97 15.34 -6.83 -5.19
N THR A 98 15.01 -6.21 -6.32
CA THR A 98 15.23 -6.75 -7.68
C THR A 98 16.69 -7.14 -7.89
N THR A 99 17.63 -6.25 -7.51
CA THR A 99 19.07 -6.49 -7.62
C THR A 99 19.54 -7.61 -6.70
N LEU A 100 19.07 -7.66 -5.42
CA LEU A 100 19.41 -8.73 -4.48
C LEU A 100 18.95 -10.11 -4.95
N MET A 101 17.88 -10.16 -5.74
CA MET A 101 17.38 -11.40 -6.36
C MET A 101 18.12 -11.75 -7.66
N GLY A 102 19.20 -11.06 -8.01
CA GLY A 102 20.03 -11.35 -9.16
C GLY A 102 19.41 -10.94 -10.51
N ARG A 103 18.35 -10.13 -10.53
CA ARG A 103 17.77 -9.61 -11.77
C ARG A 103 18.45 -8.31 -12.16
N GLN A 104 18.57 -8.05 -13.45
CA GLN A 104 19.02 -6.75 -13.94
C GLN A 104 17.98 -5.68 -13.56
N CYS A 105 18.45 -4.53 -13.06
CA CYS A 105 17.59 -3.45 -12.61
C CYS A 105 18.09 -2.10 -13.14
N THR A 106 17.22 -1.37 -13.81
CA THR A 106 17.42 0.04 -14.15
C THR A 106 16.49 0.90 -13.32
N VAL A 107 17.02 1.92 -12.67
CA VAL A 107 16.23 2.92 -11.92
C VAL A 107 16.03 4.13 -12.82
N MET A 108 14.78 4.54 -12.98
CA MET A 108 14.39 5.75 -13.70
C MET A 108 13.92 6.80 -12.68
N PRO A 109 14.76 7.80 -12.34
CA PRO A 109 14.47 8.72 -11.25
C PRO A 109 13.47 9.80 -11.65
N PHE A 110 12.61 10.15 -10.69
CA PHE A 110 11.71 11.30 -10.71
C PHE A 110 11.82 12.05 -9.38
N ASP A 111 11.34 13.28 -9.34
CA ASP A 111 11.27 14.07 -8.12
C ASP A 111 10.26 13.45 -7.13
N GLU A 112 10.57 13.49 -5.82
CA GLU A 112 9.69 12.96 -4.76
C GLU A 112 8.36 13.73 -4.63
N ALA A 113 8.30 14.96 -5.16
CA ALA A 113 7.10 15.79 -5.23
C ALA A 113 6.33 15.66 -6.55
N GLN A 114 6.70 14.73 -7.43
CA GLN A 114 6.10 14.57 -8.75
C GLN A 114 5.60 13.15 -8.99
N ALA A 115 4.51 13.04 -9.73
CA ALA A 115 4.11 11.75 -10.30
C ALA A 115 5.07 11.32 -11.42
N VAL A 116 5.24 10.01 -11.57
CA VAL A 116 6.07 9.46 -12.67
C VAL A 116 5.46 9.82 -14.04
N SER A 117 6.32 9.96 -15.06
CA SER A 117 5.90 10.36 -16.41
C SER A 117 5.74 9.16 -17.35
N PRO A 118 4.51 8.84 -17.81
CA PRO A 118 4.29 7.83 -18.84
C PRO A 118 4.98 8.16 -20.17
N ALA A 119 5.10 9.45 -20.53
CA ALA A 119 5.78 9.89 -21.73
C ALA A 119 7.29 9.57 -21.65
N ALA A 120 7.92 9.86 -20.51
CA ALA A 120 9.32 9.52 -20.30
C ALA A 120 9.55 7.99 -20.30
N LEU A 121 8.62 7.21 -19.72
CA LEU A 121 8.66 5.75 -19.81
C LEU A 121 8.62 5.27 -21.27
N ASN A 122 7.72 5.84 -22.08
CA ASN A 122 7.61 5.48 -23.51
C ASN A 122 8.91 5.71 -24.25
N GLU A 123 9.58 6.84 -24.05
CA GLU A 123 10.88 7.12 -24.68
C GLU A 123 11.98 6.16 -24.18
N LYS A 124 12.01 5.86 -22.87
CA LYS A 124 12.97 4.92 -22.31
C LYS A 124 12.80 3.50 -22.90
N LEU A 125 11.56 3.02 -23.06
CA LEU A 125 11.29 1.70 -23.64
C LEU A 125 11.57 1.62 -25.14
N LYS A 126 11.54 2.74 -25.88
CA LYS A 126 12.02 2.82 -27.28
C LYS A 126 13.54 2.66 -27.36
N GLN A 127 14.26 3.31 -26.44
CA GLN A 127 15.72 3.34 -26.42
C GLN A 127 16.33 2.04 -25.90
N ASP A 128 15.69 1.39 -24.91
CA ASP A 128 16.21 0.22 -24.25
C ASP A 128 15.26 -0.98 -24.39
N ARG A 129 15.50 -1.78 -25.41
CA ARG A 129 14.70 -2.98 -25.72
C ARG A 129 14.96 -4.15 -24.77
N THR A 130 16.05 -4.10 -23.99
CA THR A 130 16.40 -5.17 -23.03
C THR A 130 15.48 -5.21 -21.84
N ILE A 131 14.81 -4.11 -21.50
CA ILE A 131 13.81 -4.04 -20.42
C ILE A 131 12.70 -5.02 -20.75
N THR A 132 12.41 -5.94 -19.81
CA THR A 132 11.35 -6.94 -19.92
C THR A 132 10.13 -6.59 -19.07
N HIS A 133 10.36 -5.97 -17.91
CA HIS A 133 9.33 -5.62 -16.95
C HIS A 133 9.48 -4.18 -16.47
N VAL A 134 8.34 -3.55 -16.16
CA VAL A 134 8.28 -2.26 -15.47
C VAL A 134 7.70 -2.50 -14.09
N MET A 135 8.26 -1.85 -13.08
CA MET A 135 7.74 -1.84 -11.71
C MET A 135 7.26 -0.45 -11.34
N LEU A 136 6.00 -0.36 -10.93
CA LEU A 136 5.34 0.87 -10.53
C LEU A 136 4.84 0.77 -9.10
N ILE A 137 5.17 1.75 -8.27
CA ILE A 137 4.49 1.95 -6.98
C ILE A 137 3.30 2.87 -7.26
N HIS A 138 2.06 2.36 -7.11
CA HIS A 138 0.85 3.11 -7.46
C HIS A 138 0.63 4.31 -6.52
N CYS A 139 0.84 4.12 -5.22
CA CYS A 139 0.81 5.21 -4.24
C CYS A 139 2.11 5.20 -3.43
N GLU A 140 3.03 6.14 -3.74
CA GLU A 140 4.29 6.27 -3.01
C GLU A 140 4.06 7.01 -1.68
N THR A 141 3.96 6.27 -0.60
CA THR A 141 3.62 6.80 0.73
C THR A 141 4.79 7.46 1.47
N GLY A 142 5.96 7.53 0.85
CA GLY A 142 7.04 8.41 1.31
C GLY A 142 6.61 9.87 1.33
N ALA A 143 5.95 10.30 0.26
CA ALA A 143 5.39 11.63 0.10
C ALA A 143 3.85 11.66 0.10
N GLY A 144 3.21 10.63 -0.42
CA GLY A 144 1.75 10.54 -0.64
C GLY A 144 1.34 10.69 -2.12
N VAL A 145 2.30 10.54 -3.04
CA VAL A 145 2.08 10.73 -4.48
C VAL A 145 1.26 9.57 -5.06
N LEU A 146 0.23 9.92 -5.82
CA LEU A 146 -0.51 8.98 -6.66
C LEU A 146 0.09 8.97 -8.08
N ASN A 147 0.61 7.81 -8.48
CA ASN A 147 1.18 7.62 -9.81
C ASN A 147 0.11 7.19 -10.83
N PRO A 148 0.24 7.59 -12.11
CA PRO A 148 -0.78 7.38 -13.16
C PRO A 148 -0.77 5.93 -13.68
N LEU A 149 -1.29 4.98 -12.90
CA LEU A 149 -1.28 3.54 -13.18
C LEU A 149 -1.80 3.20 -14.59
N HIS A 150 -2.96 3.73 -14.97
CA HIS A 150 -3.59 3.40 -16.25
C HIS A 150 -2.71 3.81 -17.43
N ALA A 151 -2.21 5.04 -17.43
CA ALA A 151 -1.34 5.54 -18.50
C ALA A 151 0.01 4.80 -18.57
N VAL A 152 0.58 4.38 -17.43
CA VAL A 152 1.79 3.53 -17.39
C VAL A 152 1.49 2.15 -17.96
N ALA A 153 0.34 1.55 -17.61
CA ALA A 153 -0.09 0.25 -18.12
C ALA A 153 -0.24 0.26 -19.65
N GLU A 154 -0.88 1.30 -20.21
CA GLU A 154 -0.99 1.47 -21.67
C GLU A 154 0.37 1.55 -22.36
N VAL A 155 1.35 2.25 -21.76
CA VAL A 155 2.71 2.31 -22.30
C VAL A 155 3.35 0.92 -22.28
N CYS A 156 3.25 0.20 -21.15
CA CYS A 156 3.81 -1.17 -21.05
C CYS A 156 3.17 -2.09 -22.08
N GLU A 157 1.88 -2.03 -22.26
CA GLU A 157 1.14 -2.85 -23.25
C GLU A 157 1.60 -2.57 -24.67
N ARG A 158 1.69 -1.31 -25.10
CA ARG A 158 2.19 -0.93 -26.44
C ARG A 158 3.59 -1.45 -26.73
N HIS A 159 4.45 -1.54 -25.71
CA HIS A 159 5.81 -2.05 -25.85
C HIS A 159 5.94 -3.56 -25.56
N GLY A 160 4.85 -4.26 -25.26
CA GLY A 160 4.88 -5.69 -24.92
C GLY A 160 5.68 -6.00 -23.65
N LYS A 161 5.70 -5.07 -22.67
CA LYS A 161 6.44 -5.23 -21.41
C LYS A 161 5.52 -5.69 -20.29
N GLY A 162 6.04 -6.53 -19.40
CA GLY A 162 5.34 -6.91 -18.18
C GLY A 162 5.21 -5.71 -17.24
N LEU A 163 4.12 -5.62 -16.50
CA LEU A 163 3.90 -4.59 -15.47
C LEU A 163 3.63 -5.24 -14.12
N ILE A 164 4.47 -4.95 -13.14
CA ILE A 164 4.29 -5.30 -11.73
C ILE A 164 3.91 -4.02 -10.98
N VAL A 165 2.76 -4.04 -10.32
CA VAL A 165 2.22 -2.89 -9.59
C VAL A 165 2.27 -3.16 -8.09
N ASP A 166 3.02 -2.35 -7.36
CA ASP A 166 2.86 -2.27 -5.90
C ASP A 166 1.68 -1.34 -5.59
N ALA A 167 0.55 -1.92 -5.24
CA ALA A 167 -0.67 -1.24 -4.85
C ALA A 167 -0.90 -1.31 -3.33
N MET A 168 0.15 -1.48 -2.56
CA MET A 168 0.09 -1.72 -1.12
C MET A 168 -0.80 -0.72 -0.39
N SER A 169 -0.67 0.55 -0.71
CA SER A 169 -1.39 1.62 -0.03
C SER A 169 -2.60 2.16 -0.82
N SER A 170 -2.86 1.64 -2.00
CA SER A 170 -3.95 2.09 -2.88
C SER A 170 -5.06 1.06 -3.08
N PHE A 171 -4.74 -0.24 -3.01
CA PHE A 171 -5.69 -1.33 -3.20
C PHE A 171 -6.87 -1.20 -2.22
N ALA A 172 -8.07 -1.45 -2.71
CA ALA A 172 -9.36 -1.35 -2.01
C ALA A 172 -9.81 0.09 -1.65
N ALA A 173 -8.94 1.10 -1.78
CA ALA A 173 -9.35 2.51 -1.63
C ALA A 173 -9.43 3.19 -3.00
N LEU A 174 -8.37 3.11 -3.80
CA LEU A 174 -8.35 3.69 -5.14
C LEU A 174 -8.84 2.66 -6.17
N ALA A 175 -9.57 3.12 -7.17
CA ALA A 175 -10.11 2.23 -8.20
C ALA A 175 -8.98 1.60 -9.04
N ILE A 176 -8.97 0.27 -9.10
CA ILE A 176 -8.09 -0.52 -9.96
C ILE A 176 -8.98 -1.57 -10.63
N ASP A 177 -9.14 -1.48 -11.94
CA ASP A 177 -10.00 -2.36 -12.71
C ASP A 177 -9.17 -3.17 -13.72
N ALA A 178 -9.05 -4.47 -13.49
CA ALA A 178 -8.28 -5.40 -14.33
C ALA A 178 -8.88 -5.61 -15.72
N ARG A 179 -10.12 -5.15 -15.96
CA ARG A 179 -10.77 -5.20 -17.29
C ARG A 179 -10.29 -4.08 -18.20
N SER A 180 -9.87 -2.94 -17.64
CA SER A 180 -9.43 -1.76 -18.38
C SER A 180 -7.96 -1.41 -18.17
N THR A 181 -7.31 -1.97 -17.15
CA THR A 181 -5.90 -1.70 -16.84
C THR A 181 -5.13 -3.01 -16.86
N ARG A 182 -4.24 -3.17 -17.84
CA ARG A 182 -3.45 -4.39 -17.99
C ARG A 182 -2.21 -4.34 -17.10
N PHE A 183 -2.09 -5.31 -16.22
CA PHE A 183 -0.89 -5.58 -15.42
C PHE A 183 -0.66 -7.09 -15.34
N ASP A 184 0.59 -7.51 -15.15
CA ASP A 184 0.93 -8.93 -14.96
C ASP A 184 0.79 -9.33 -13.50
N ALA A 185 1.14 -8.43 -12.58
CA ALA A 185 0.88 -8.59 -11.17
C ALA A 185 0.50 -7.28 -10.48
N LEU A 186 -0.33 -7.41 -9.44
CA LEU A 186 -0.65 -6.35 -8.49
C LEU A 186 -0.47 -6.89 -7.08
N VAL A 187 0.28 -6.16 -6.25
CA VAL A 187 0.66 -6.59 -4.91
C VAL A 187 -0.02 -5.73 -3.87
N ALA A 188 -0.61 -6.35 -2.87
CA ALA A 188 -1.27 -5.66 -1.76
C ALA A 188 -1.13 -6.43 -0.43
N ALA A 189 -1.64 -5.88 0.67
CA ALA A 189 -1.55 -6.49 1.99
C ALA A 189 -2.80 -6.22 2.85
N SER A 190 -3.04 -7.11 3.81
CA SER A 190 -4.19 -7.08 4.71
C SER A 190 -4.29 -5.82 5.58
N GLY A 191 -3.14 -5.36 6.10
CA GLY A 191 -3.07 -4.27 7.09
C GLY A 191 -3.03 -2.87 6.49
N LYS A 192 -3.68 -2.65 5.34
CA LYS A 192 -3.78 -1.38 4.62
C LYS A 192 -5.26 -1.01 4.40
N CYS A 193 -5.65 -0.54 3.24
CA CYS A 193 -6.99 0.02 3.01
C CYS A 193 -8.15 -0.98 3.16
N LEU A 194 -7.89 -2.28 3.29
CA LEU A 194 -8.89 -3.26 3.74
C LEU A 194 -9.15 -3.23 5.25
N GLU A 195 -8.29 -2.55 6.03
CA GLU A 195 -8.41 -2.43 7.49
C GLU A 195 -8.35 -3.78 8.22
N GLY A 196 -7.66 -4.77 7.62
CA GLY A 196 -7.26 -5.98 8.30
C GLY A 196 -6.03 -5.75 9.18
N VAL A 197 -5.56 -6.81 9.85
CA VAL A 197 -4.34 -6.76 10.67
C VAL A 197 -3.10 -7.05 9.80
N PRO A 198 -1.91 -6.55 10.19
CA PRO A 198 -0.66 -6.91 9.53
C PRO A 198 -0.35 -8.40 9.65
N GLY A 199 0.34 -8.98 8.67
CA GLY A 199 0.83 -10.37 8.72
C GLY A 199 0.53 -11.21 7.48
N MET A 200 -0.23 -10.67 6.54
CA MET A 200 -0.50 -11.30 5.26
C MET A 200 -0.42 -10.29 4.11
N GLY A 201 0.26 -10.67 3.04
CA GLY A 201 0.17 -10.03 1.75
C GLY A 201 -0.49 -10.96 0.72
N PHE A 202 -0.79 -10.43 -0.45
CA PHE A 202 -1.34 -11.20 -1.55
C PHE A 202 -0.95 -10.58 -2.88
N VAL A 203 -0.81 -11.44 -3.88
CA VAL A 203 -0.44 -11.05 -5.24
C VAL A 203 -1.54 -11.50 -6.20
N PHE A 204 -2.13 -10.54 -6.90
CA PHE A 204 -2.97 -10.82 -8.06
C PHE A 204 -2.07 -11.06 -9.26
N ILE A 205 -2.27 -12.14 -9.99
CA ILE A 205 -1.42 -12.49 -11.12
C ILE A 205 -2.32 -12.84 -12.30
N ARG A 206 -2.02 -12.29 -13.46
CA ARG A 206 -2.71 -12.66 -14.68
C ARG A 206 -2.48 -14.14 -15.00
N LYS A 207 -3.56 -14.91 -15.20
CA LYS A 207 -3.51 -16.38 -15.41
C LYS A 207 -2.47 -16.78 -16.46
N ALA A 208 -2.54 -16.15 -17.64
CA ALA A 208 -1.63 -16.46 -18.75
C ALA A 208 -0.14 -16.16 -18.44
N VAL A 209 0.16 -15.34 -17.44
CA VAL A 209 1.54 -15.08 -16.99
C VAL A 209 2.00 -16.15 -16.02
N LEU A 210 1.13 -16.51 -15.07
CA LEU A 210 1.45 -17.49 -14.03
C LEU A 210 1.75 -18.88 -14.62
N ASP A 211 1.02 -19.28 -15.65
CA ASP A 211 1.21 -20.58 -16.33
C ASP A 211 2.65 -20.79 -16.83
N GLY A 212 3.34 -19.70 -17.19
CA GLY A 212 4.75 -19.74 -17.64
C GLY A 212 5.78 -19.60 -16.51
N CYS A 213 5.39 -19.60 -15.24
CA CYS A 213 6.29 -19.25 -14.14
C CYS A 213 6.80 -20.44 -13.31
N ALA A 214 6.43 -21.67 -13.66
CA ALA A 214 6.87 -22.87 -12.95
C ALA A 214 8.39 -22.95 -12.84
N GLY A 215 8.89 -23.15 -11.59
CA GLY A 215 10.32 -23.32 -11.31
C GLY A 215 11.20 -22.07 -11.47
N ARG A 216 10.62 -20.87 -11.66
CA ARG A 216 11.38 -19.62 -11.76
C ARG A 216 11.85 -19.08 -10.40
N SER A 217 11.05 -19.30 -9.36
CA SER A 217 11.38 -18.78 -8.03
C SER A 217 12.58 -19.51 -7.44
N GLN A 218 13.50 -18.74 -6.87
CA GLN A 218 14.65 -19.27 -6.10
C GLN A 218 14.31 -19.51 -4.62
N SER A 219 13.09 -19.15 -4.21
CA SER A 219 12.60 -19.32 -2.85
C SER A 219 11.51 -20.38 -2.78
N LEU A 220 11.69 -21.39 -1.95
CA LEU A 220 10.67 -22.39 -1.70
C LEU A 220 9.41 -21.78 -1.08
N ALA A 221 9.56 -20.85 -0.14
CA ALA A 221 8.45 -20.29 0.63
C ALA A 221 7.71 -19.16 -0.09
N MET A 222 8.37 -18.49 -1.05
CA MET A 222 7.83 -17.34 -1.78
C MET A 222 7.54 -17.66 -3.26
N ASP A 223 7.44 -18.94 -3.63
CA ASP A 223 7.05 -19.36 -4.96
C ASP A 223 5.53 -19.25 -5.13
N LEU A 224 5.09 -18.23 -5.87
CA LEU A 224 3.68 -17.97 -6.09
C LEU A 224 3.03 -19.01 -7.00
N HIS A 225 3.77 -19.55 -7.97
CA HIS A 225 3.26 -20.59 -8.86
C HIS A 225 2.97 -21.86 -8.08
N ASP A 226 3.92 -22.32 -7.25
CA ASP A 226 3.76 -23.51 -6.46
C ASP A 226 2.71 -23.35 -5.35
N GLN A 227 2.66 -22.18 -4.71
CA GLN A 227 1.60 -21.87 -3.73
C GLN A 227 0.23 -21.94 -4.39
N TYR A 228 0.05 -21.31 -5.56
CA TYR A 228 -1.20 -21.36 -6.32
C TYR A 228 -1.57 -22.79 -6.71
N SER A 229 -0.65 -23.52 -7.35
CA SER A 229 -0.88 -24.89 -7.83
C SER A 229 -1.28 -25.82 -6.70
N TYR A 230 -0.65 -25.69 -5.53
CA TYR A 230 -0.99 -26.46 -4.35
C TYR A 230 -2.39 -26.11 -3.84
N MET A 231 -2.75 -24.82 -3.78
CA MET A 231 -4.07 -24.37 -3.33
C MET A 231 -5.19 -24.82 -4.25
N GLU A 232 -4.98 -24.79 -5.57
CA GLU A 232 -5.99 -25.29 -6.55
C GLU A 232 -6.20 -26.81 -6.41
N LYS A 233 -5.13 -27.57 -6.17
CA LYS A 233 -5.20 -29.04 -6.03
C LYS A 233 -5.81 -29.47 -4.70
N THR A 234 -5.55 -28.76 -3.62
CA THR A 234 -5.84 -29.23 -2.25
C THR A 234 -6.80 -28.35 -1.48
N THR A 235 -7.12 -27.16 -1.96
CA THR A 235 -7.84 -26.07 -1.27
C THR A 235 -7.08 -25.46 -0.08
N GLN A 236 -5.87 -25.95 0.22
CA GLN A 236 -5.08 -25.60 1.39
C GLN A 236 -3.89 -24.71 1.04
N TRP A 237 -3.39 -24.01 2.05
CA TRP A 237 -2.10 -23.34 1.96
C TRP A 237 -0.98 -24.40 1.87
N ARG A 238 0.05 -24.08 1.07
CA ARG A 238 1.22 -24.96 0.92
C ARG A 238 2.00 -25.14 2.21
N PHE A 239 2.09 -24.09 3.01
CA PHE A 239 2.74 -24.08 4.34
C PHE A 239 1.78 -23.50 5.38
N THR A 240 2.10 -23.64 6.67
CA THR A 240 1.26 -23.16 7.76
C THR A 240 0.88 -21.68 7.57
N PRO A 241 -0.40 -21.36 7.41
CA PRO A 241 -0.86 -19.99 7.22
C PRO A 241 -0.95 -19.23 8.55
N PRO A 242 -0.95 -17.88 8.52
CA PRO A 242 -1.26 -17.08 9.69
C PRO A 242 -2.78 -17.06 9.92
N THR A 243 -3.34 -18.14 10.47
CA THR A 243 -4.78 -18.40 10.52
C THR A 243 -5.59 -17.24 11.10
N HIS A 244 -5.16 -16.67 12.23
CA HIS A 244 -5.81 -15.52 12.87
C HIS A 244 -5.83 -14.28 11.97
N VAL A 245 -4.75 -14.03 11.21
CA VAL A 245 -4.66 -12.89 10.28
C VAL A 245 -5.60 -13.07 9.08
N VAL A 246 -5.71 -14.31 8.57
CA VAL A 246 -6.60 -14.64 7.46
C VAL A 246 -8.06 -14.42 7.85
N VAL A 247 -8.45 -14.86 9.05
CA VAL A 247 -9.83 -14.70 9.55
C VAL A 247 -10.12 -13.23 9.88
N ALA A 248 -9.15 -12.51 10.44
CA ALA A 248 -9.29 -11.06 10.64
C ALA A 248 -9.45 -10.31 9.30
N LEU A 249 -8.75 -10.73 8.25
CA LEU A 249 -8.95 -10.17 6.91
C LEU A 249 -10.33 -10.51 6.34
N HIS A 250 -10.81 -11.74 6.52
CA HIS A 250 -12.16 -12.13 6.11
C HIS A 250 -13.23 -11.23 6.75
N GLU A 251 -13.13 -10.97 8.06
CA GLU A 251 -14.02 -10.05 8.77
C GLU A 251 -13.87 -8.61 8.25
N ALA A 252 -12.64 -8.15 8.00
CA ALA A 252 -12.39 -6.82 7.47
C ALA A 252 -12.98 -6.62 6.06
N ILE A 253 -12.92 -7.65 5.21
CA ILE A 253 -13.55 -7.65 3.88
C ILE A 253 -15.08 -7.58 4.02
N ALA A 254 -15.69 -8.35 4.93
CA ALA A 254 -17.13 -8.27 5.16
C ALA A 254 -17.57 -6.86 5.61
N GLN A 255 -16.77 -6.18 6.43
CA GLN A 255 -17.02 -4.79 6.81
C GLN A 255 -16.82 -3.82 5.63
N PHE A 256 -15.82 -4.06 4.79
CA PHE A 256 -15.58 -3.28 3.57
C PHE A 256 -16.77 -3.39 2.60
N GLU A 257 -17.29 -4.59 2.38
CA GLU A 257 -18.48 -4.82 1.55
C GLU A 257 -19.72 -4.16 2.14
N ALA A 258 -19.93 -4.27 3.45
CA ALA A 258 -21.05 -3.66 4.16
C ALA A 258 -20.99 -2.12 4.16
N GLU A 259 -19.80 -1.53 4.11
CA GLU A 259 -19.59 -0.07 3.97
C GLU A 259 -20.03 0.43 2.59
N GLY A 260 -20.07 -0.43 1.57
CA GLY A 260 -20.35 -0.11 0.17
C GLY A 260 -19.15 -0.28 -0.75
N GLY A 261 -18.13 -1.00 -0.30
CA GLY A 261 -16.95 -1.37 -1.08
C GLY A 261 -15.99 -0.22 -1.37
N GLN A 262 -15.26 -0.31 -2.49
CA GLN A 262 -14.22 0.63 -2.86
C GLN A 262 -14.72 2.09 -2.98
N PRO A 263 -15.87 2.39 -3.60
CA PRO A 263 -16.33 3.78 -3.69
C PRO A 263 -16.61 4.43 -2.33
N ALA A 264 -17.25 3.71 -1.42
CA ALA A 264 -17.54 4.21 -0.08
C ALA A 264 -16.25 4.38 0.75
N ARG A 265 -15.32 3.42 0.65
CA ARG A 265 -14.00 3.51 1.29
C ARG A 265 -13.23 4.73 0.80
N LEU A 266 -13.20 4.98 -0.51
CA LEU A 266 -12.56 6.16 -1.09
C LEU A 266 -13.22 7.45 -0.61
N ALA A 267 -14.55 7.49 -0.57
CA ALA A 267 -15.29 8.68 -0.11
C ALA A 267 -14.94 9.03 1.35
N ARG A 268 -14.90 8.02 2.25
CA ARG A 268 -14.53 8.23 3.66
C ARG A 268 -13.08 8.72 3.79
N TYR A 269 -12.13 8.11 3.08
CA TYR A 269 -10.73 8.53 3.14
C TYR A 269 -10.49 9.91 2.52
N THR A 270 -11.24 10.25 1.48
CA THR A 270 -11.22 11.60 0.90
C THR A 270 -11.75 12.64 1.88
N ALA A 271 -12.84 12.36 2.57
CA ALA A 271 -13.39 13.24 3.60
C ALA A 271 -12.39 13.40 4.77
N ASN A 272 -11.74 12.32 5.21
CA ASN A 272 -10.68 12.35 6.22
C ASN A 272 -9.52 13.27 5.79
N CYS A 273 -9.04 13.09 4.57
CA CYS A 273 -7.94 13.87 4.01
C CYS A 273 -8.29 15.36 3.92
N GLN A 274 -9.49 15.69 3.42
CA GLN A 274 -9.97 17.07 3.31
C GLN A 274 -10.10 17.73 4.69
N THR A 275 -10.68 17.02 5.67
CA THR A 275 -10.80 17.50 7.07
C THR A 275 -9.44 17.78 7.68
N LEU A 276 -8.51 16.83 7.50
CA LEU A 276 -7.12 16.98 7.98
C LEU A 276 -6.44 18.18 7.35
N VAL A 277 -6.41 18.26 6.01
CA VAL A 277 -5.68 19.32 5.27
C VAL A 277 -6.26 20.70 5.61
N SER A 278 -7.60 20.83 5.64
CA SER A 278 -8.26 22.08 6.01
C SER A 278 -7.95 22.49 7.45
N GLY A 279 -8.04 21.54 8.40
CA GLY A 279 -7.78 21.82 9.80
C GLY A 279 -6.31 22.19 10.08
N MET A 280 -5.38 21.43 9.51
CA MET A 280 -3.94 21.69 9.64
C MET A 280 -3.55 23.02 8.96
N GLY A 281 -4.16 23.35 7.83
CA GLY A 281 -3.95 24.63 7.15
C GLY A 281 -4.32 25.84 8.01
N LYS A 282 -5.40 25.76 8.81
CA LYS A 282 -5.78 26.81 9.77
C LYS A 282 -4.74 27.01 10.88
N LEU A 283 -3.90 26.01 11.18
CA LEU A 283 -2.79 26.09 12.11
C LEU A 283 -1.49 26.58 11.45
N GLY A 284 -1.49 26.78 10.13
CA GLY A 284 -0.35 27.25 9.34
C GLY A 284 0.43 26.15 8.63
N PHE A 285 0.13 24.87 8.85
CA PHE A 285 0.83 23.79 8.14
C PHE A 285 0.54 23.81 6.64
N ARG A 286 1.57 23.48 5.85
CA ARG A 286 1.47 23.34 4.41
C ARG A 286 1.69 21.88 3.99
N PRO A 287 0.79 21.26 3.21
CA PRO A 287 1.06 19.99 2.56
C PRO A 287 2.26 20.09 1.62
N PHE A 288 3.03 19.02 1.51
CA PHE A 288 4.22 18.95 0.65
C PHE A 288 3.85 18.84 -0.84
N LEU A 289 2.75 18.14 -1.14
CA LEU A 289 2.34 17.84 -2.51
C LEU A 289 1.30 18.82 -3.04
N ASP A 290 1.30 18.98 -4.37
CA ASP A 290 0.17 19.57 -5.08
C ASP A 290 -1.08 18.68 -4.90
N PRO A 291 -2.25 19.27 -4.64
CA PRO A 291 -3.51 18.53 -4.49
C PRO A 291 -3.86 17.62 -5.68
N ALA A 292 -3.40 17.94 -6.89
CA ALA A 292 -3.68 17.16 -8.11
C ALA A 292 -3.05 15.76 -8.11
N ILE A 293 -1.96 15.57 -7.37
CA ILE A 293 -1.24 14.29 -7.28
C ILE A 293 -1.29 13.69 -5.87
N GLN A 294 -1.94 14.36 -4.93
CA GLN A 294 -2.07 13.91 -3.54
C GLN A 294 -3.08 12.77 -3.44
N ALA A 295 -2.61 11.57 -3.06
CA ALA A 295 -3.50 10.47 -2.71
C ALA A 295 -4.19 10.74 -1.36
N PRO A 296 -5.50 10.43 -1.21
CA PRO A 296 -6.22 10.60 0.07
C PRO A 296 -5.89 9.48 1.07
N ILE A 297 -4.65 9.08 1.12
CA ILE A 297 -4.12 7.96 1.90
C ILE A 297 -3.26 8.45 3.06
N ILE A 298 -2.35 9.36 2.75
CA ILE A 298 -1.42 9.95 3.71
C ILE A 298 -1.01 11.32 3.23
N VAL A 299 -1.01 12.29 4.12
CA VAL A 299 -0.55 13.66 3.83
C VAL A 299 0.80 13.88 4.49
N THR A 300 1.77 14.31 3.69
CA THR A 300 3.06 14.79 4.18
C THR A 300 2.98 16.31 4.36
N PHE A 301 3.32 16.78 5.56
CA PHE A 301 3.36 18.20 5.89
C PHE A 301 4.80 18.65 6.06
N HIS A 302 5.12 19.87 5.61
CA HIS A 302 6.37 20.53 5.98
C HIS A 302 6.42 20.72 7.50
N ALA A 303 7.62 20.58 8.06
CA ALA A 303 7.88 20.96 9.44
C ALA A 303 7.71 22.47 9.64
N PRO A 304 7.21 22.94 10.79
CA PRO A 304 7.21 24.35 11.13
C PRO A 304 8.62 24.95 11.14
N ALA A 305 8.75 26.19 10.67
CA ALA A 305 10.03 26.92 10.71
C ALA A 305 10.40 27.44 12.12
N ASP A 306 9.49 27.35 13.08
CA ASP A 306 9.74 27.81 14.45
C ASP A 306 10.88 27.00 15.09
N PRO A 307 11.95 27.65 15.64
CA PRO A 307 13.09 26.94 16.21
C PRO A 307 12.77 26.08 17.45
N ARG A 308 11.59 26.24 18.03
CA ARG A 308 11.08 25.39 19.12
C ARG A 308 10.49 24.07 18.63
N TYR A 309 10.29 23.94 17.31
CA TYR A 309 9.78 22.69 16.76
C TYR A 309 10.88 21.62 16.79
N ASP A 310 10.53 20.49 17.40
CA ASP A 310 11.27 19.23 17.35
C ASP A 310 10.27 18.11 17.13
N PHE A 311 10.45 17.31 16.09
CA PHE A 311 9.50 16.25 15.76
C PHE A 311 9.32 15.24 16.89
N LYS A 312 10.36 14.90 17.64
CA LYS A 312 10.24 13.92 18.74
C LYS A 312 9.36 14.45 19.86
N THR A 313 9.53 15.71 20.24
CA THR A 313 8.71 16.40 21.23
C THR A 313 7.26 16.55 20.74
N PHE A 314 7.08 16.98 19.50
CA PHE A 314 5.77 17.08 18.85
C PHE A 314 5.05 15.73 18.83
N TYR A 315 5.73 14.67 18.40
CA TYR A 315 5.21 13.30 18.39
C TYR A 315 4.82 12.81 19.79
N ALA A 316 5.70 13.01 20.78
CA ALA A 316 5.43 12.58 22.16
C ALA A 316 4.18 13.25 22.74
N ALA A 317 4.02 14.55 22.47
CA ALA A 317 2.84 15.31 22.93
C ALA A 317 1.55 14.91 22.20
N ALA A 318 1.59 14.68 20.88
CA ALA A 318 0.46 14.16 20.13
C ALA A 318 0.08 12.74 20.61
N ARG A 319 1.09 11.88 20.84
CA ARG A 319 0.91 10.53 21.39
C ARG A 319 0.27 10.54 22.77
N ALA A 320 0.65 11.46 23.64
CA ALA A 320 0.04 11.62 24.98
C ALA A 320 -1.45 11.98 24.87
N ARG A 321 -1.84 12.66 23.77
CA ARG A 321 -3.24 13.01 23.46
C ARG A 321 -4.01 11.93 22.68
N GLY A 322 -3.39 10.75 22.50
CA GLY A 322 -4.05 9.59 21.90
C GLY A 322 -3.82 9.38 20.40
N PHE A 323 -2.94 10.14 19.76
CA PHE A 323 -2.68 10.06 18.31
C PHE A 323 -1.25 9.67 18.00
N ILE A 324 -1.08 8.64 17.16
CA ILE A 324 0.21 8.19 16.65
C ILE A 324 0.41 8.74 15.25
N LEU A 325 1.37 9.66 15.11
CA LEU A 325 1.80 10.23 13.83
C LEU A 325 2.98 9.44 13.26
N TYR A 326 3.48 9.85 12.08
CA TYR A 326 4.63 9.20 11.46
C TYR A 326 5.72 10.21 11.08
N PRO A 327 7.00 9.87 11.25
CA PRO A 327 8.10 10.76 10.82
C PRO A 327 8.09 10.91 9.30
N GLY A 328 8.65 12.00 8.82
CA GLY A 328 8.92 12.21 7.41
C GLY A 328 9.85 11.14 6.84
N LYS A 329 9.82 10.98 5.53
CA LYS A 329 10.67 10.03 4.79
C LYS A 329 11.43 10.67 3.63
N LEU A 330 11.19 11.96 3.40
CA LEU A 330 11.90 12.74 2.39
C LEU A 330 13.33 12.99 2.83
N THR A 331 14.25 13.08 1.87
CA THR A 331 15.67 13.11 2.13
C THR A 331 16.24 14.53 2.22
N GLN A 332 15.52 15.52 1.70
CA GLN A 332 16.03 16.89 1.56
C GLN A 332 15.28 17.93 2.39
N ILE A 333 14.10 17.60 2.90
CA ILE A 333 13.23 18.54 3.61
C ILE A 333 12.70 17.87 4.88
N GLU A 334 12.70 18.60 5.99
CA GLU A 334 12.11 18.11 7.22
C GLU A 334 10.58 18.13 7.11
N THR A 335 9.99 16.98 7.32
CA THR A 335 8.55 16.76 7.18
C THR A 335 8.07 15.74 8.21
N PHE A 336 6.74 15.66 8.36
CA PHE A 336 6.08 14.54 9.03
C PHE A 336 4.83 14.11 8.27
N ARG A 337 4.30 12.94 8.60
CA ARG A 337 3.19 12.35 7.86
C ARG A 337 2.01 12.06 8.77
N VAL A 338 0.81 12.26 8.23
CA VAL A 338 -0.46 11.93 8.89
C VAL A 338 -1.29 11.06 7.95
N GLY A 339 -1.59 9.83 8.35
CA GLY A 339 -2.43 8.91 7.59
C GLY A 339 -3.90 9.26 7.70
N CYS A 340 -4.62 9.10 6.59
CA CYS A 340 -6.07 9.38 6.50
C CYS A 340 -6.90 8.08 6.44
N ILE A 341 -6.26 6.93 6.61
CA ILE A 341 -6.82 5.59 6.41
C ILE A 341 -6.93 4.80 7.73
N GLY A 342 -7.81 3.80 7.74
CA GLY A 342 -8.12 2.98 8.91
C GLY A 342 -9.58 3.11 9.31
N ALA A 343 -9.99 2.40 10.35
CA ALA A 343 -11.35 2.48 10.92
C ALA A 343 -11.55 3.80 11.69
N ILE A 344 -11.43 4.90 10.98
CA ILE A 344 -11.52 6.29 11.44
C ILE A 344 -12.31 7.12 10.42
N GLY A 345 -12.93 8.19 10.88
CA GLY A 345 -13.73 9.11 10.09
C GLY A 345 -13.30 10.57 10.27
N PRO A 346 -14.01 11.53 9.64
CA PRO A 346 -13.74 12.96 9.77
C PRO A 346 -13.70 13.45 11.21
N HIS A 347 -14.51 12.86 12.09
CA HIS A 347 -14.53 13.23 13.52
C HIS A 347 -13.18 12.95 14.21
N GLU A 348 -12.55 11.78 13.95
CA GLU A 348 -11.23 11.47 14.47
C GLU A 348 -10.17 12.40 13.88
N MET A 349 -10.34 12.86 12.63
CA MET A 349 -9.46 13.85 12.03
C MET A 349 -9.57 15.21 12.71
N GLU A 350 -10.80 15.67 13.04
CA GLU A 350 -11.02 16.90 13.80
C GLU A 350 -10.38 16.82 15.19
N GLN A 351 -10.54 15.70 15.88
CA GLN A 351 -9.90 15.47 17.18
C GLN A 351 -8.37 15.47 17.06
N ALA A 352 -7.81 14.91 15.99
CA ALA A 352 -6.36 14.91 15.74
C ALA A 352 -5.84 16.33 15.50
N VAL A 353 -6.52 17.12 14.68
CA VAL A 353 -6.17 18.54 14.45
C VAL A 353 -6.24 19.34 15.75
N HIS A 354 -7.27 19.12 16.58
CA HIS A 354 -7.35 19.76 17.90
C HIS A 354 -6.19 19.35 18.80
N ALA A 355 -5.81 18.08 18.83
CA ALA A 355 -4.67 17.58 19.59
C ALA A 355 -3.35 18.22 19.10
N VAL A 356 -3.19 18.41 17.79
CA VAL A 356 -2.04 19.12 17.20
C VAL A 356 -2.02 20.59 17.64
N ALA A 357 -3.15 21.29 17.61
CA ALA A 357 -3.25 22.67 18.06
C ALA A 357 -2.83 22.84 19.54
N LEU A 358 -3.30 21.94 20.42
CA LEU A 358 -2.88 21.91 21.80
C LEU A 358 -1.38 21.61 21.95
N THR A 359 -0.84 20.72 21.14
CA THR A 359 0.58 20.38 21.12
C THR A 359 1.45 21.57 20.74
N LEU A 360 1.08 22.30 19.68
CA LEU A 360 1.79 23.53 19.28
C LEU A 360 1.79 24.57 20.39
N ARG A 361 0.64 24.75 21.05
CA ARG A 361 0.51 25.68 22.19
C ARG A 361 1.46 25.32 23.34
N ASP A 362 1.53 24.03 23.71
CA ASP A 362 2.42 23.58 24.78
C ASP A 362 3.90 23.74 24.43
N MET A 363 4.24 23.64 23.15
CA MET A 363 5.57 23.94 22.62
C MET A 363 5.85 25.45 22.48
N GLY A 364 4.85 26.31 22.75
CA GLY A 364 4.94 27.76 22.57
C GLY A 364 4.93 28.22 21.12
N ILE A 365 4.59 27.36 20.17
CA ILE A 365 4.57 27.65 18.72
C ILE A 365 3.24 28.32 18.37
N GLN A 366 3.29 29.52 17.82
CA GLN A 366 2.08 30.29 17.43
C GLN A 366 1.64 30.03 16.00
N SER A 367 2.54 29.67 15.11
CA SER A 367 2.25 29.34 13.71
C SER A 367 3.09 28.14 13.26
N ALA A 368 2.45 27.20 12.56
CA ALA A 368 3.12 26.05 11.98
C ALA A 368 3.57 26.29 10.52
N ALA A 369 3.71 27.56 10.10
CA ALA A 369 4.20 27.88 8.76
C ALA A 369 5.60 27.32 8.55
N PRO A 370 5.88 26.68 7.38
CA PRO A 370 7.23 26.24 7.03
C PRO A 370 8.12 27.44 6.70
N ALA A 371 9.44 27.20 6.57
CA ALA A 371 10.34 28.18 6.00
C ALA A 371 9.89 28.59 4.58
N ALA A 372 10.18 29.83 4.22
CA ALA A 372 9.81 30.42 2.93
C ALA A 372 10.53 29.73 1.75
#